data_461fe5fb7324ed87688107ac41752c02
#
_entry.id   461fe5fb7324ed87688107ac41752c02
#
_cell.length_a   1.000
_cell.length_b   1.000
_cell.length_c   1.000
_cell.angle_alpha   90.00
_cell.angle_beta   90.00
_cell.angle_gamma   90.00
#
_symmetry.space_group_name_H-M   'P 1'
#
loop_
_entity.id
_entity.type
_entity.pdbx_description
1 polymer ?
#
loop_
_entity_poly.entity_id
_entity_poly.type
_entity_poly.pdbx_seq_one_letter_code
_entity_poly.pdbx_strand_id
1 'polypeptide(L)'
;MSEIWNKVYSSDASFFGDVPSNFGLNCHEEFKKHGVKKLLELGCGQGRDTTFFASNDIDVVAIDSSRVAIDALSKITREKNLTIKPMIHNASEGIPFNGSYFDALYSHMFFNMRFTDDQLKYLFAEINRVLKDGGLNLFSVRSENDAMYKKGTEVEENIFDINGFEIRFFTKSDLQVILMATRFTAYKIIEAYEEPASLYWVFARKQRI
;
A
#
# COMPACT_ATOMS: atom_id res chain seq x y z
N MET A 1 11.86 -9.56 6.01
CA MET A 1 10.93 -9.18 4.90
C MET A 1 11.67 -8.65 3.67
N SER A 2 12.51 -7.61 3.77
CA SER A 2 13.23 -7.03 2.62
C SER A 2 14.04 -8.02 1.80
N GLU A 3 14.70 -9.02 2.44
CA GLU A 3 15.51 -10.02 1.74
C GLU A 3 14.70 -10.93 0.81
N ILE A 4 13.48 -11.32 1.22
CA ILE A 4 12.59 -12.14 0.39
C ILE A 4 12.20 -11.34 -0.87
N TRP A 5 11.76 -10.10 -0.69
CA TRP A 5 11.38 -9.24 -1.80
C TRP A 5 12.56 -8.86 -2.70
N ASN A 6 13.76 -8.66 -2.14
CA ASN A 6 14.97 -8.48 -2.95
C ASN A 6 15.21 -9.68 -3.89
N LYS A 7 15.02 -10.91 -3.40
CA LYS A 7 15.14 -12.13 -4.24
C LYS A 7 14.07 -12.17 -5.33
N VAL A 8 12.81 -11.90 -4.96
CA VAL A 8 11.69 -11.87 -5.93
C VAL A 8 11.97 -10.84 -7.04
N TYR A 9 12.28 -9.60 -6.70
CA TYR A 9 12.51 -8.54 -7.69
C TYR A 9 13.83 -8.69 -8.45
N SER A 10 14.81 -9.44 -7.90
CA SER A 10 16.03 -9.78 -8.67
C SER A 10 15.78 -10.88 -9.70
N SER A 11 14.81 -11.76 -9.47
CA SER A 11 14.48 -12.86 -10.39
C SER A 11 13.56 -12.43 -11.55
N ASP A 12 12.78 -11.36 -11.34
CA ASP A 12 11.87 -10.83 -12.35
C ASP A 12 11.84 -9.29 -12.30
N ALA A 13 12.27 -8.66 -13.38
CA ALA A 13 12.35 -7.20 -13.48
C ALA A 13 10.98 -6.51 -13.59
N SER A 14 9.90 -7.26 -13.84
CA SER A 14 8.52 -6.76 -13.94
C SER A 14 7.53 -7.71 -13.27
N PHE A 15 7.84 -8.17 -12.06
CA PHE A 15 7.10 -9.21 -11.34
C PHE A 15 5.59 -8.94 -11.27
N PHE A 16 5.18 -7.71 -11.07
CA PHE A 16 3.77 -7.30 -11.08
C PHE A 16 3.30 -6.72 -12.41
N GLY A 17 4.14 -6.78 -13.47
CA GLY A 17 3.84 -6.21 -14.78
C GLY A 17 3.98 -4.68 -14.83
N ASP A 18 3.70 -4.12 -16.02
CA ASP A 18 3.87 -2.68 -16.32
C ASP A 18 2.52 -1.94 -16.46
N VAL A 19 1.42 -2.68 -16.49
CA VAL A 19 0.06 -2.12 -16.56
C VAL A 19 -0.41 -1.80 -15.14
N PRO A 20 -0.95 -0.61 -14.87
CA PRO A 20 -1.44 -0.27 -13.53
C PRO A 20 -2.49 -1.25 -13.04
N SER A 21 -2.51 -1.49 -11.74
CA SER A 21 -3.50 -2.37 -11.11
C SER A 21 -4.92 -1.81 -11.29
N ASN A 22 -5.92 -2.69 -11.25
CA ASN A 22 -7.31 -2.25 -11.27
C ASN A 22 -7.61 -1.37 -10.05
N PHE A 23 -7.01 -1.67 -8.89
CA PHE A 23 -7.11 -0.83 -7.71
C PHE A 23 -6.48 0.55 -7.95
N GLY A 24 -5.27 0.61 -8.54
CA GLY A 24 -4.60 1.86 -8.90
C GLY A 24 -5.42 2.74 -9.83
N LEU A 25 -6.05 2.15 -10.87
CA LEU A 25 -6.95 2.88 -11.76
C LEU A 25 -8.14 3.49 -11.00
N ASN A 26 -8.78 2.73 -10.12
CA ASN A 26 -9.90 3.22 -9.29
C ASN A 26 -9.46 4.32 -8.31
N CYS A 27 -8.29 4.18 -7.70
CA CYS A 27 -7.72 5.19 -6.82
C CYS A 27 -7.41 6.49 -7.55
N HIS A 28 -6.91 6.42 -8.78
CA HIS A 28 -6.63 7.60 -9.59
C HIS A 28 -7.90 8.43 -9.87
N GLU A 29 -9.05 7.79 -10.12
CA GLU A 29 -10.31 8.50 -10.25
C GLU A 29 -10.70 9.25 -8.96
N GLU A 30 -10.47 8.64 -7.79
CA GLU A 30 -10.67 9.31 -6.50
C GLU A 30 -9.66 10.45 -6.30
N PHE A 31 -8.40 10.26 -6.72
CA PHE A 31 -7.38 11.33 -6.65
C PHE A 31 -7.77 12.54 -7.50
N LYS A 32 -8.23 12.32 -8.73
CA LYS A 32 -8.73 13.42 -9.60
C LYS A 32 -9.89 14.15 -8.96
N LYS A 33 -10.89 13.41 -8.47
CA LYS A 33 -12.09 13.95 -7.83
C LYS A 33 -11.78 14.81 -6.61
N HIS A 34 -10.71 14.50 -5.89
CA HIS A 34 -10.31 15.21 -4.67
C HIS A 34 -9.11 16.15 -4.86
N GLY A 35 -8.63 16.32 -6.10
CA GLY A 35 -7.54 17.24 -6.41
C GLY A 35 -6.21 16.86 -5.75
N VAL A 36 -5.94 15.55 -5.58
CA VAL A 36 -4.69 15.04 -5.01
C VAL A 36 -3.52 15.45 -5.90
N LYS A 37 -2.51 16.06 -5.29
CA LYS A 37 -1.26 16.47 -5.95
C LYS A 37 -0.04 15.80 -5.35
N LYS A 38 -0.06 15.49 -4.08
CA LYS A 38 1.07 14.93 -3.33
C LYS A 38 0.68 13.60 -2.69
N LEU A 39 1.20 12.52 -3.22
CA LEU A 39 0.87 11.14 -2.85
C LEU A 39 2.02 10.49 -2.10
N LEU A 40 1.72 9.76 -1.03
CA LEU A 40 2.61 8.78 -0.43
C LEU A 40 2.18 7.39 -0.85
N GLU A 41 3.10 6.61 -1.40
CA GLU A 41 2.89 5.19 -1.68
C GLU A 41 3.74 4.32 -0.76
N LEU A 42 3.10 3.38 -0.05
CA LEU A 42 3.78 2.40 0.80
C LEU A 42 3.79 1.02 0.14
N GLY A 43 4.97 0.40 0.09
CA GLY A 43 5.17 -0.88 -0.59
C GLY A 43 5.09 -0.73 -2.11
N CYS A 44 5.77 0.25 -2.67
CA CYS A 44 5.69 0.58 -4.09
C CYS A 44 6.27 -0.51 -5.02
N GLY A 45 7.08 -1.44 -4.49
CA GLY A 45 7.77 -2.44 -5.29
C GLY A 45 8.58 -1.79 -6.42
N GLN A 46 8.52 -2.36 -7.62
CA GLN A 46 9.21 -1.87 -8.81
C GLN A 46 8.51 -0.66 -9.45
N GLY A 47 7.39 -0.17 -8.87
CA GLY A 47 6.78 1.11 -9.24
C GLY A 47 5.71 1.04 -10.32
N ARG A 48 5.00 -0.09 -10.46
CA ARG A 48 3.91 -0.27 -11.43
C ARG A 48 2.86 0.85 -11.32
N ASP A 49 2.25 1.00 -10.15
CA ASP A 49 1.22 2.01 -9.89
C ASP A 49 1.84 3.41 -9.67
N THR A 50 3.04 3.48 -9.06
CA THR A 50 3.81 4.71 -8.88
C THR A 50 4.01 5.46 -10.19
N THR A 51 4.49 4.75 -11.23
CA THR A 51 4.75 5.35 -12.54
C THR A 51 3.48 5.82 -13.22
N PHE A 52 2.39 5.09 -13.03
CA PHE A 52 1.08 5.49 -13.53
C PHE A 52 0.59 6.79 -12.89
N PHE A 53 0.66 6.90 -11.56
CA PHE A 53 0.25 8.12 -10.86
C PHE A 53 1.10 9.33 -11.25
N ALA A 54 2.42 9.15 -11.30
CA ALA A 54 3.33 10.24 -11.69
C ALA A 54 3.17 10.66 -13.16
N SER A 55 2.83 9.74 -14.05
CA SER A 55 2.51 10.05 -15.44
C SER A 55 1.16 10.81 -15.60
N ASN A 56 0.38 10.92 -14.53
CA ASN A 56 -0.87 11.65 -14.45
C ASN A 56 -0.78 12.86 -13.50
N ASP A 57 0.36 13.55 -13.49
CA ASP A 57 0.61 14.82 -12.81
C ASP A 57 0.43 14.77 -11.29
N ILE A 58 0.77 13.64 -10.66
CA ILE A 58 0.82 13.49 -9.20
C ILE A 58 2.28 13.38 -8.75
N ASP A 59 2.69 14.21 -7.80
CA ASP A 59 3.99 14.11 -7.13
C ASP A 59 3.97 12.91 -6.19
N VAL A 60 4.74 11.86 -6.48
CA VAL A 60 4.74 10.63 -5.69
C VAL A 60 6.00 10.48 -4.87
N VAL A 61 5.85 10.31 -3.56
CA VAL A 61 6.88 9.73 -2.69
C VAL A 61 6.57 8.23 -2.58
N ALA A 62 7.50 7.41 -3.05
CA ALA A 62 7.32 5.96 -3.13
C ALA A 62 8.31 5.25 -2.19
N ILE A 63 7.77 4.51 -1.21
CA ILE A 63 8.57 3.84 -0.17
C ILE A 63 8.48 2.32 -0.34
N ASP A 64 9.64 1.67 -0.33
CA ASP A 64 9.76 0.22 -0.18
C ASP A 64 11.02 -0.12 0.62
N SER A 65 11.00 -1.26 1.31
CA SER A 65 12.17 -1.77 2.04
C SER A 65 13.16 -2.52 1.13
N SER A 66 12.75 -2.89 -0.08
CA SER A 66 13.59 -3.55 -1.07
C SER A 66 14.47 -2.55 -1.82
N ARG A 67 15.79 -2.69 -1.66
CA ARG A 67 16.77 -1.92 -2.45
C ARG A 67 16.61 -2.19 -3.95
N VAL A 68 16.42 -3.46 -4.33
CA VAL A 68 16.28 -3.87 -5.74
C VAL A 68 15.09 -3.17 -6.39
N ALA A 69 13.97 -3.12 -5.71
CA ALA A 69 12.76 -2.45 -6.19
C ALA A 69 12.98 -0.94 -6.37
N ILE A 70 13.57 -0.28 -5.37
CA ILE A 70 13.81 1.17 -5.39
C ILE A 70 14.88 1.55 -6.44
N ASP A 71 15.90 0.73 -6.64
CA ASP A 71 16.90 0.97 -7.68
C ASP A 71 16.26 0.87 -9.08
N ALA A 72 15.38 -0.12 -9.31
CA ALA A 72 14.60 -0.25 -10.55
C ALA A 72 13.67 0.96 -10.76
N LEU A 73 12.90 1.36 -9.76
CA LEU A 73 12.02 2.53 -9.84
C LEU A 73 12.81 3.82 -10.07
N SER A 74 13.98 3.98 -9.42
CA SER A 74 14.85 5.14 -9.61
C SER A 74 15.36 5.25 -11.05
N LYS A 75 15.63 4.13 -11.72
CA LYS A 75 16.00 4.08 -13.13
C LYS A 75 14.84 4.56 -14.01
N ILE A 76 13.64 3.98 -13.82
CA ILE A 76 12.43 4.36 -14.56
C ILE A 76 12.11 5.85 -14.37
N THR A 77 12.22 6.36 -13.15
CA THR A 77 11.99 7.77 -12.80
C THR A 77 12.86 8.70 -13.66
N ARG A 78 14.15 8.38 -13.80
CA ARG A 78 15.07 9.18 -14.62
C ARG A 78 14.78 9.05 -16.12
N GLU A 79 14.58 7.82 -16.61
CA GLU A 79 14.35 7.55 -18.03
C GLU A 79 13.06 8.20 -18.56
N LYS A 80 12.01 8.24 -17.74
CA LYS A 80 10.72 8.83 -18.10
C LYS A 80 10.53 10.27 -17.62
N ASN A 81 11.53 10.85 -16.95
CA ASN A 81 11.47 12.19 -16.35
C ASN A 81 10.21 12.43 -15.50
N LEU A 82 9.90 11.48 -14.60
CA LEU A 82 8.73 11.51 -13.75
C LEU A 82 8.99 12.22 -12.42
N THR A 83 7.98 12.85 -11.86
CA THR A 83 8.04 13.46 -10.52
C THR A 83 7.80 12.40 -9.44
N ILE A 84 8.81 11.54 -9.24
CA ILE A 84 8.80 10.49 -8.21
C ILE A 84 10.00 10.71 -7.30
N LYS A 85 9.81 10.52 -5.98
CA LYS A 85 10.86 10.42 -4.98
C LYS A 85 10.91 8.98 -4.44
N PRO A 86 11.70 8.08 -5.04
CA PRO A 86 11.87 6.72 -4.53
C PRO A 86 12.69 6.74 -3.23
N MET A 87 12.29 5.97 -2.22
CA MET A 87 12.97 5.90 -0.93
C MET A 87 13.06 4.46 -0.43
N ILE A 88 14.28 4.01 -0.12
CA ILE A 88 14.49 2.77 0.64
C ILE A 88 14.17 3.09 2.11
N HIS A 89 13.08 2.58 2.62
CA HIS A 89 12.72 2.77 4.02
C HIS A 89 11.77 1.66 4.49
N ASN A 90 11.95 1.22 5.72
CA ASN A 90 11.03 0.30 6.37
C ASN A 90 9.92 1.09 7.07
N ALA A 91 8.72 1.08 6.53
CA ALA A 91 7.60 1.84 7.05
C ALA A 91 7.20 1.46 8.50
N SER A 92 7.59 0.27 8.99
CA SER A 92 7.37 -0.12 10.39
C SER A 92 8.22 0.69 11.39
N GLU A 93 9.22 1.42 10.92
CA GLU A 93 10.07 2.33 11.71
C GLU A 93 9.51 3.77 11.77
N GLY A 94 8.31 3.97 11.24
CA GLY A 94 7.65 5.27 11.11
C GLY A 94 7.77 5.83 9.70
N ILE A 95 7.09 6.94 9.44
CA ILE A 95 7.10 7.61 8.15
C ILE A 95 7.93 8.89 8.26
N PRO A 96 9.10 9.01 7.55
CA PRO A 96 10.07 10.08 7.76
C PRO A 96 9.66 11.42 7.11
N PHE A 97 8.45 11.85 7.37
CA PHE A 97 7.88 13.12 6.90
C PHE A 97 7.17 13.86 8.04
N ASN A 98 7.09 15.17 7.90
CA ASN A 98 6.33 16.00 8.84
C ASN A 98 4.83 15.66 8.78
N GLY A 99 4.11 15.99 9.83
CA GLY A 99 2.65 15.87 9.85
C GLY A 99 1.99 16.75 8.78
N SER A 100 0.83 16.32 8.31
CA SER A 100 -0.01 17.05 7.34
C SER A 100 0.72 17.42 6.04
N TYR A 101 1.55 16.49 5.52
CA TYR A 101 2.36 16.71 4.34
C TYR A 101 1.70 16.21 3.05
N PHE A 102 1.00 15.07 3.10
CA PHE A 102 0.41 14.41 1.93
C PHE A 102 -1.09 14.67 1.80
N ASP A 103 -1.57 14.77 0.56
CA ASP A 103 -3.00 14.82 0.24
C ASP A 103 -3.64 13.43 0.34
N ALA A 104 -2.89 12.41 -0.06
CA ALA A 104 -3.34 11.02 -0.03
C ALA A 104 -2.21 10.04 0.28
N LEU A 105 -2.61 8.88 0.80
CA LEU A 105 -1.82 7.66 0.85
C LEU A 105 -2.43 6.62 -0.08
N TYR A 106 -1.58 5.88 -0.76
CA TYR A 106 -1.90 4.69 -1.53
C TYR A 106 -1.05 3.51 -1.08
N SER A 107 -1.66 2.32 -1.04
CA SER A 107 -0.93 1.09 -0.80
C SER A 107 -1.69 -0.09 -1.39
N HIS A 108 -1.03 -0.89 -2.22
CA HIS A 108 -1.63 -2.07 -2.82
C HIS A 108 -1.00 -3.35 -2.26
N MET A 109 -1.80 -4.12 -1.50
CA MET A 109 -1.40 -5.39 -0.87
C MET A 109 -0.22 -5.30 0.13
N PHE A 110 0.22 -4.11 0.52
CA PHE A 110 1.33 -3.92 1.44
C PHE A 110 1.02 -4.41 2.87
N PHE A 111 -0.19 -4.16 3.37
CA PHE A 111 -0.60 -4.57 4.72
C PHE A 111 -0.84 -6.07 4.86
N ASN A 112 -0.79 -6.83 3.76
CA ASN A 112 -0.80 -8.30 3.79
C ASN A 112 0.50 -8.91 4.33
N MET A 113 1.56 -8.10 4.45
CA MET A 113 2.81 -8.55 5.06
C MET A 113 2.58 -8.81 6.55
N ARG A 114 3.48 -9.58 7.16
CA ARG A 114 3.42 -9.85 8.60
C ARG A 114 3.68 -8.57 9.39
N PHE A 115 2.61 -7.97 9.86
CA PHE A 115 2.62 -6.96 10.91
C PHE A 115 1.86 -7.49 12.10
N THR A 116 2.36 -7.27 13.33
CA THR A 116 1.54 -7.46 14.52
C THR A 116 0.44 -6.41 14.57
N ASP A 117 -0.59 -6.63 15.37
CA ASP A 117 -1.68 -5.64 15.52
C ASP A 117 -1.17 -4.29 16.02
N ASP A 118 -0.18 -4.29 16.93
CA ASP A 118 0.43 -3.05 17.43
C ASP A 118 1.24 -2.34 16.34
N GLN A 119 1.96 -3.08 15.50
CA GLN A 119 2.66 -2.51 14.34
C GLN A 119 1.68 -1.91 13.33
N LEU A 120 0.57 -2.58 13.05
CA LEU A 120 -0.47 -2.03 12.19
C LEU A 120 -1.09 -0.76 12.78
N LYS A 121 -1.47 -0.77 14.06
CA LYS A 121 -2.00 0.43 14.75
C LYS A 121 -1.01 1.59 14.70
N TYR A 122 0.26 1.32 14.98
CA TYR A 122 1.32 2.32 14.90
C TYR A 122 1.45 2.88 13.48
N LEU A 123 1.50 2.02 12.47
CA LEU A 123 1.65 2.42 11.07
C LEU A 123 0.44 3.24 10.59
N PHE A 124 -0.79 2.84 10.94
CA PHE A 124 -1.99 3.61 10.62
C PHE A 124 -2.04 4.96 11.35
N ALA A 125 -1.50 5.03 12.58
CA ALA A 125 -1.36 6.31 13.29
C ALA A 125 -0.32 7.23 12.61
N GLU A 126 0.79 6.69 12.13
CA GLU A 126 1.78 7.41 11.33
C GLU A 126 1.20 7.90 9.99
N ILE A 127 0.42 7.06 9.31
CA ILE A 127 -0.31 7.44 8.10
C ILE A 127 -1.26 8.62 8.42
N ASN A 128 -2.00 8.51 9.51
CA ASN A 128 -2.88 9.62 9.95
C ASN A 128 -2.08 10.89 10.22
N ARG A 129 -0.93 10.78 10.88
CA ARG A 129 -0.06 11.93 11.21
C ARG A 129 0.42 12.66 9.94
N VAL A 130 0.88 11.92 8.94
CA VAL A 130 1.46 12.54 7.73
C VAL A 130 0.44 13.03 6.72
N LEU A 131 -0.80 12.56 6.79
CA LEU A 131 -1.89 13.03 5.95
C LEU A 131 -2.44 14.38 6.44
N LYS A 132 -2.76 15.26 5.51
CA LYS A 132 -3.53 16.48 5.77
C LYS A 132 -4.92 16.14 6.30
N ASP A 133 -5.56 17.07 6.99
CA ASP A 133 -6.94 16.89 7.45
C ASP A 133 -7.90 16.65 6.27
N GLY A 134 -8.70 15.61 6.38
CA GLY A 134 -9.55 15.15 5.28
C GLY A 134 -8.79 14.42 4.16
N GLY A 135 -7.48 14.18 4.32
CA GLY A 135 -6.66 13.43 3.37
C GLY A 135 -7.14 11.99 3.18
N LEU A 136 -6.87 11.43 2.02
CA LEU A 136 -7.33 10.09 1.65
C LEU A 136 -6.34 9.02 2.12
N ASN A 137 -6.85 7.90 2.62
CA ASN A 137 -6.10 6.68 2.87
C ASN A 137 -6.74 5.55 2.05
N LEU A 138 -6.15 5.24 0.90
CA LEU A 138 -6.66 4.26 -0.04
C LEU A 138 -5.71 3.05 -0.07
N PHE A 139 -6.23 1.90 0.32
CA PHE A 139 -5.40 0.69 0.38
C PHE A 139 -6.18 -0.56 0.02
N SER A 140 -5.46 -1.58 -0.42
CA SER A 140 -6.02 -2.91 -0.64
C SER A 140 -5.36 -3.95 0.25
N VAL A 141 -6.15 -4.93 0.67
CA VAL A 141 -5.71 -6.07 1.48
C VAL A 141 -6.40 -7.35 1.04
N ARG A 142 -5.76 -8.51 1.23
CA ARG A 142 -6.39 -9.82 1.00
C ARG A 142 -7.54 -10.03 1.97
N SER A 143 -8.66 -10.46 1.42
CA SER A 143 -9.87 -10.75 2.18
C SER A 143 -9.88 -12.17 2.75
N GLU A 144 -10.75 -12.43 3.71
CA GLU A 144 -11.05 -13.79 4.20
C GLU A 144 -11.68 -14.70 3.13
N ASN A 145 -12.09 -14.15 1.98
CA ASN A 145 -12.63 -14.90 0.85
C ASN A 145 -11.55 -15.20 -0.22
N ASP A 146 -10.29 -14.83 0.03
CA ASP A 146 -9.18 -15.17 -0.85
C ASP A 146 -8.94 -16.68 -0.88
N ALA A 147 -8.64 -17.22 -2.07
CA ALA A 147 -8.42 -18.66 -2.26
C ALA A 147 -7.26 -19.22 -1.40
N MET A 148 -6.33 -18.36 -0.98
CA MET A 148 -5.19 -18.73 -0.12
C MET A 148 -5.53 -18.65 1.38
N TYR A 149 -6.65 -18.07 1.78
CA TYR A 149 -7.04 -17.99 3.19
C TYR A 149 -7.17 -19.38 3.81
N LYS A 150 -6.60 -19.57 4.99
CA LYS A 150 -6.53 -20.87 5.69
C LYS A 150 -5.79 -21.98 4.90
N LYS A 151 -4.95 -21.59 3.95
CA LYS A 151 -3.99 -22.50 3.35
C LYS A 151 -2.62 -22.33 4.02
N GLY A 152 -1.83 -23.41 4.03
CA GLY A 152 -0.55 -23.40 4.73
C GLY A 152 -0.67 -23.56 6.25
N THR A 153 0.30 -23.04 6.99
CA THR A 153 0.37 -23.13 8.46
C THR A 153 -0.04 -21.80 9.08
N GLU A 154 -1.02 -21.81 9.97
CA GLU A 154 -1.39 -20.61 10.73
C GLU A 154 -0.28 -20.30 11.75
N VAL A 155 0.33 -19.12 11.66
CA VAL A 155 1.42 -18.66 12.53
C VAL A 155 0.92 -17.68 13.60
N GLU A 156 -0.08 -16.90 13.27
CA GLU A 156 -0.85 -16.03 14.18
C GLU A 156 -2.29 -15.93 13.63
N GLU A 157 -3.22 -15.38 14.40
CA GLU A 157 -4.60 -15.19 13.97
C GLU A 157 -4.67 -14.46 12.64
N ASN A 158 -5.29 -15.08 11.63
CA ASN A 158 -5.41 -14.59 10.27
C ASN A 158 -4.09 -14.36 9.52
N ILE A 159 -2.96 -14.93 10.01
CA ILE A 159 -1.67 -14.91 9.33
C ILE A 159 -1.22 -16.35 9.06
N PHE A 160 -0.97 -16.64 7.79
CA PHE A 160 -0.62 -17.99 7.33
C PHE A 160 0.74 -17.98 6.60
N ASP A 161 1.62 -18.92 6.97
CA ASP A 161 2.81 -19.23 6.16
C ASP A 161 2.38 -20.08 4.96
N ILE A 162 2.54 -19.51 3.80
CA ILE A 162 2.22 -20.13 2.51
C ILE A 162 3.48 -20.12 1.66
N ASN A 163 4.16 -21.27 1.59
CA ASN A 163 5.41 -21.44 0.85
C ASN A 163 6.54 -20.45 1.27
N GLY A 164 6.64 -20.16 2.56
CA GLY A 164 7.65 -19.26 3.11
C GLY A 164 7.26 -17.77 3.07
N PHE A 165 6.04 -17.45 2.65
CA PHE A 165 5.47 -16.11 2.75
C PHE A 165 4.43 -16.07 3.86
N GLU A 166 4.66 -15.27 4.89
CA GLU A 166 3.70 -15.02 5.95
C GLU A 166 2.72 -13.93 5.48
N ILE A 167 1.50 -14.36 5.16
CA ILE A 167 0.46 -13.51 4.56
C ILE A 167 -0.66 -13.28 5.57
N ARG A 168 -0.94 -12.01 5.86
CA ARG A 168 -2.10 -11.60 6.65
C ARG A 168 -3.31 -11.44 5.75
N PHE A 169 -4.45 -11.97 6.21
CA PHE A 169 -5.76 -11.77 5.62
C PHE A 169 -6.61 -10.93 6.57
N PHE A 170 -7.59 -10.23 6.01
CA PHE A 170 -8.43 -9.31 6.77
C PHE A 170 -9.91 -9.67 6.62
N THR A 171 -10.65 -9.56 7.73
CA THR A 171 -12.11 -9.50 7.72
C THR A 171 -12.56 -8.05 7.62
N LYS A 172 -13.83 -7.83 7.26
CA LYS A 172 -14.41 -6.46 7.31
C LYS A 172 -14.38 -5.87 8.72
N SER A 173 -14.52 -6.73 9.75
CA SER A 173 -14.45 -6.32 11.15
C SER A 173 -13.06 -5.79 11.51
N ASP A 174 -11.99 -6.48 11.10
CA ASP A 174 -10.61 -6.03 11.35
C ASP A 174 -10.37 -4.65 10.76
N LEU A 175 -10.85 -4.42 9.54
CA LEU A 175 -10.73 -3.12 8.86
C LEU A 175 -11.49 -2.02 9.61
N GLN A 176 -12.69 -2.31 10.10
CA GLN A 176 -13.47 -1.34 10.88
C GLN A 176 -12.77 -0.98 12.19
N VAL A 177 -12.26 -1.98 12.92
CA VAL A 177 -11.56 -1.79 14.19
C VAL A 177 -10.32 -0.91 14.01
N ILE A 178 -9.46 -1.22 13.04
CA ILE A 178 -8.21 -0.45 12.84
C ILE A 178 -8.50 0.98 12.36
N LEU A 179 -9.46 1.16 11.45
CA LEU A 179 -9.82 2.49 10.96
C LEU A 179 -10.38 3.37 12.06
N MET A 180 -11.28 2.83 12.90
CA MET A 180 -11.84 3.56 14.05
C MET A 180 -10.75 3.93 15.06
N ALA A 181 -9.89 2.98 15.42
CA ALA A 181 -8.81 3.19 16.39
C ALA A 181 -7.80 4.26 15.93
N THR A 182 -7.68 4.49 14.63
CA THR A 182 -6.69 5.38 14.02
C THR A 182 -7.30 6.62 13.36
N ARG A 183 -8.56 6.94 13.70
CA ARG A 183 -9.30 8.14 13.25
C ARG A 183 -9.44 8.25 11.73
N PHE A 184 -9.69 7.11 11.07
CA PHE A 184 -10.13 7.07 9.68
C PHE A 184 -11.62 6.72 9.62
N THR A 185 -12.31 7.27 8.62
CA THR A 185 -13.67 6.88 8.28
C THR A 185 -13.65 6.28 6.88
N ALA A 186 -13.96 4.99 6.76
CA ALA A 186 -14.18 4.39 5.46
C ALA A 186 -15.50 4.92 4.87
N TYR A 187 -15.44 5.42 3.65
CA TYR A 187 -16.64 5.81 2.90
C TYR A 187 -17.00 4.79 1.82
N LYS A 188 -16.10 3.83 1.55
CA LYS A 188 -16.32 2.75 0.60
C LYS A 188 -15.39 1.58 0.91
N ILE A 189 -15.92 0.38 0.99
CA ILE A 189 -15.17 -0.88 1.03
C ILE A 189 -15.78 -1.79 -0.03
N ILE A 190 -14.96 -2.21 -0.99
CA ILE A 190 -15.37 -3.12 -2.07
C ILE A 190 -14.61 -4.41 -1.90
N GLU A 191 -15.28 -5.52 -2.04
CA GLU A 191 -14.65 -6.80 -2.28
C GLU A 191 -14.48 -6.97 -3.80
N ALA A 192 -13.24 -7.13 -4.24
CA ALA A 192 -12.87 -7.22 -5.64
C ALA A 192 -11.94 -8.40 -5.87
N TYR A 193 -12.08 -9.03 -7.02
CA TYR A 193 -11.14 -10.03 -7.49
C TYR A 193 -10.14 -9.36 -8.44
N GLU A 194 -8.87 -9.43 -8.10
CA GLU A 194 -7.75 -8.97 -8.94
C GLU A 194 -6.75 -10.13 -9.01
N GLU A 195 -6.79 -10.87 -10.10
CA GLU A 195 -6.12 -12.17 -10.25
C GLU A 195 -4.67 -12.15 -9.75
N PRO A 196 -4.26 -13.12 -8.91
CA PRO A 196 -5.04 -14.27 -8.42
C PRO A 196 -5.67 -14.04 -7.04
N ALA A 197 -5.92 -12.81 -6.60
CA ALA A 197 -6.28 -12.47 -5.22
C ALA A 197 -7.71 -11.90 -5.09
N SER A 198 -8.42 -12.32 -4.04
CA SER A 198 -9.63 -11.66 -3.57
C SER A 198 -9.25 -10.61 -2.52
N LEU A 199 -9.58 -9.35 -2.80
CA LEU A 199 -9.12 -8.19 -2.04
C LEU A 199 -10.29 -7.40 -1.47
N TYR A 200 -10.08 -6.78 -0.31
CA TYR A 200 -10.83 -5.58 0.06
C TYR A 200 -10.11 -4.35 -0.45
N TRP A 201 -10.79 -3.54 -1.26
CA TRP A 201 -10.38 -2.19 -1.62
C TRP A 201 -11.02 -1.22 -0.63
N VAL A 202 -10.20 -0.54 0.14
CA VAL A 202 -10.64 0.34 1.21
C VAL A 202 -10.38 1.78 0.82
N PHE A 203 -11.43 2.59 0.82
CA PHE A 203 -11.41 4.01 0.56
C PHE A 203 -11.80 4.72 1.86
N ALA A 204 -10.82 5.29 2.53
CA ALA A 204 -11.00 5.94 3.81
C ALA A 204 -10.48 7.38 3.79
N ARG A 205 -10.94 8.17 4.73
CA ARG A 205 -10.56 9.57 4.90
C ARG A 205 -10.16 9.84 6.34
N LYS A 206 -9.08 10.60 6.52
CA LYS A 206 -8.70 11.12 7.82
C LYS A 206 -9.81 12.02 8.36
N GLN A 207 -10.24 11.77 9.60
CA GLN A 207 -11.21 12.61 10.27
C GLN A 207 -10.61 14.01 10.52
N ARG A 208 -11.41 15.05 10.30
CA ARG A 208 -11.02 16.41 10.65
C ARG A 208 -11.09 16.57 12.17
N ILE A 209 -10.11 17.22 12.74
CA ILE A 209 -10.08 17.62 14.16
C ILE A 209 -10.73 18.97 14.30
#